data_400eb4a29a3e11f9b06897b7ed891cb4
#
_entry.id   400eb4a29a3e11f9b06897b7ed891cb4
#
_cell.length_a   1.000
_cell.length_b   1.000
_cell.length_c   1.000
_cell.angle_alpha   90.00
_cell.angle_beta   90.00
_cell.angle_gamma   90.00
#
_symmetry.space_group_name_H-M   'P 1'
#
loop_
_entity.id
_entity.type
_entity.pdbx_description
1 polymer ?
#
loop_
_entity_poly.entity_id
_entity_poly.type
_entity_poly.pdbx_seq_one_letter_code
_entity_poly.pdbx_strand_id
1 'polypeptide(L)'
;MGVIGEAWTWLTTGSHWSGTDGVWHRLGQHLYLTVACLAISCAIALPVAVVLGHIGKGGAVAVNISNAGRAVPTFAVLVLLLLSPLGTHGDWPTIVALVLFAIPPLLTNAYVGMREADREVVEAARGMGMTGGQLVARVELPLAFPLIMTGVRSAAVQVVATATLAALPGGGGLGRIITAGFRVTDTAQVVAGAVLVAALALTVEGVLVALQWLLDPMRRRRVRSAAAEQRPPADQAPKAPALTGAAGRPS
;
A
#
# COMPACT_ATOMS: atom_id res chain seq x y z
N MET A 1 -23.76 29.87 5.47
CA MET A 1 -23.56 28.41 5.38
C MET A 1 -22.26 28.11 6.09
N GLY A 2 -22.14 26.94 6.76
CA GLY A 2 -20.84 26.58 7.37
C GLY A 2 -19.82 26.14 6.31
N VAL A 3 -18.54 26.18 6.63
CA VAL A 3 -17.41 25.85 5.71
C VAL A 3 -17.63 24.55 4.93
N ILE A 4 -18.28 23.55 5.54
CA ILE A 4 -18.59 22.27 4.88
C ILE A 4 -19.59 22.46 3.73
N GLY A 5 -20.64 23.29 3.92
CA GLY A 5 -21.61 23.57 2.86
C GLY A 5 -21.00 24.36 1.71
N GLU A 6 -20.11 25.29 2.00
CA GLU A 6 -19.38 26.06 0.98
C GLU A 6 -18.40 25.16 0.20
N ALA A 7 -17.68 24.27 0.88
CA ALA A 7 -16.83 23.27 0.22
C ALA A 7 -17.62 22.31 -0.67
N TRP A 8 -18.84 21.91 -0.25
CA TRP A 8 -19.72 21.10 -1.09
C TRP A 8 -20.16 21.87 -2.35
N THR A 9 -20.55 23.14 -2.20
CA THR A 9 -20.88 24.01 -3.33
C THR A 9 -19.68 24.15 -4.28
N TRP A 10 -18.47 24.32 -3.74
CA TRP A 10 -17.24 24.37 -4.55
C TRP A 10 -17.05 23.08 -5.35
N LEU A 11 -17.20 21.91 -4.73
CA LEU A 11 -17.07 20.59 -5.38
C LEU A 11 -18.13 20.32 -6.45
N THR A 12 -19.34 20.85 -6.29
CA THR A 12 -20.44 20.67 -7.23
C THR A 12 -20.45 21.70 -8.36
N THR A 13 -19.61 22.74 -8.29
CA THR A 13 -19.51 23.76 -9.33
C THR A 13 -18.66 23.25 -10.50
N GLY A 14 -19.28 23.02 -11.65
CA GLY A 14 -18.66 22.40 -12.83
C GLY A 14 -17.44 23.15 -13.38
N SER A 15 -17.37 24.48 -13.24
CA SER A 15 -16.23 25.28 -13.70
C SER A 15 -14.91 24.93 -13.02
N HIS A 16 -14.93 24.40 -11.78
CA HIS A 16 -13.73 24.01 -11.04
C HIS A 16 -13.12 22.68 -11.54
N TRP A 17 -13.88 21.91 -12.33
CA TRP A 17 -13.43 20.59 -12.80
C TRP A 17 -12.65 20.63 -14.11
N SER A 18 -12.82 21.69 -14.92
CA SER A 18 -12.25 21.80 -16.26
C SER A 18 -11.15 22.87 -16.35
N GLY A 19 -10.33 22.81 -17.41
CA GLY A 19 -9.23 23.73 -17.63
C GLY A 19 -7.89 23.26 -17.05
N THR A 20 -6.83 24.04 -17.29
CA THR A 20 -5.44 23.73 -16.89
C THR A 20 -5.24 23.71 -15.36
N ASP A 21 -6.08 24.45 -14.63
CA ASP A 21 -6.08 24.48 -13.15
C ASP A 21 -7.22 23.66 -12.55
N GLY A 22 -8.04 23.01 -13.40
CA GLY A 22 -9.19 22.23 -12.98
C GLY A 22 -8.83 20.91 -12.30
N VAL A 23 -9.81 20.38 -11.56
CA VAL A 23 -9.66 19.13 -10.77
C VAL A 23 -9.16 17.98 -11.62
N TRP A 24 -9.69 17.77 -12.84
CA TRP A 24 -9.28 16.67 -13.70
C TRP A 24 -7.82 16.73 -14.10
N HIS A 25 -7.33 17.90 -14.47
CA HIS A 25 -5.92 18.08 -14.82
C HIS A 25 -5.01 17.85 -13.60
N ARG A 26 -5.39 18.40 -12.44
CA ARG A 26 -4.63 18.21 -11.18
C ARG A 26 -4.66 16.77 -10.68
N LEU A 27 -5.76 16.06 -10.88
CA LEU A 27 -5.89 14.64 -10.58
C LEU A 27 -4.95 13.82 -11.47
N GLY A 28 -4.92 14.09 -12.78
CA GLY A 28 -4.00 13.43 -13.70
C GLY A 28 -2.54 13.59 -13.30
N GLN A 29 -2.13 14.81 -12.94
CA GLN A 29 -0.77 15.09 -12.44
C GLN A 29 -0.48 14.31 -11.14
N HIS A 30 -1.45 14.28 -10.21
CA HIS A 30 -1.28 13.58 -8.93
C HIS A 30 -1.15 12.07 -9.12
N LEU A 31 -1.97 11.48 -9.99
CA LEU A 31 -1.90 10.06 -10.34
C LEU A 31 -0.57 9.72 -11.04
N TYR A 32 -0.12 10.56 -11.98
CA TYR A 32 1.18 10.39 -12.62
C TYR A 32 2.33 10.33 -11.61
N LEU A 33 2.40 11.30 -10.69
CA LEU A 33 3.40 11.33 -9.64
C LEU A 33 3.30 10.08 -8.74
N THR A 34 2.09 9.72 -8.34
CA THR A 34 1.86 8.54 -7.48
C THR A 34 2.33 7.26 -8.14
N VAL A 35 1.92 7.02 -9.40
CA VAL A 35 2.28 5.81 -10.13
C VAL A 35 3.78 5.76 -10.42
N ALA A 36 4.37 6.87 -10.87
CA ALA A 36 5.80 6.95 -11.16
C ALA A 36 6.64 6.68 -9.89
N CYS A 37 6.32 7.34 -8.78
CA CYS A 37 7.03 7.14 -7.52
C CYS A 37 6.87 5.71 -6.99
N LEU A 38 5.66 5.16 -7.03
CA LEU A 38 5.40 3.80 -6.56
C LEU A 38 6.12 2.76 -7.42
N ALA A 39 6.10 2.91 -8.75
CA ALA A 39 6.78 2.01 -9.68
C ALA A 39 8.31 2.00 -9.45
N ILE A 40 8.92 3.18 -9.34
CA ILE A 40 10.37 3.30 -9.07
C ILE A 40 10.71 2.72 -7.71
N SER A 41 9.92 3.04 -6.68
CA SER A 41 10.15 2.54 -5.32
C SER A 41 10.02 1.02 -5.24
N CYS A 42 9.02 0.42 -5.91
CA CYS A 42 8.86 -1.02 -6.01
C CYS A 42 10.04 -1.66 -6.76
N ALA A 43 10.48 -1.07 -7.87
CA ALA A 43 11.60 -1.57 -8.66
C ALA A 43 12.92 -1.59 -7.87
N ILE A 44 13.09 -0.70 -6.90
CA ILE A 44 14.28 -0.64 -6.03
C ILE A 44 14.08 -1.50 -4.77
N ALA A 45 13.02 -1.25 -4.01
CA ALA A 45 12.84 -1.83 -2.68
C ALA A 45 12.51 -3.33 -2.69
N LEU A 46 11.66 -3.78 -3.63
CA LEU A 46 11.23 -5.18 -3.64
C LEU A 46 12.36 -6.16 -3.97
N PRO A 47 13.19 -5.95 -5.01
CA PRO A 47 14.33 -6.84 -5.26
C PRO A 47 15.30 -6.91 -4.07
N VAL A 48 15.61 -5.75 -3.46
CA VAL A 48 16.47 -5.67 -2.28
C VAL A 48 15.88 -6.46 -1.11
N ALA A 49 14.59 -6.25 -0.81
CA ALA A 49 13.90 -6.93 0.28
C ALA A 49 13.84 -8.46 0.06
N VAL A 50 13.54 -8.89 -1.17
CA VAL A 50 13.46 -10.32 -1.54
C VAL A 50 14.83 -10.98 -1.38
N VAL A 51 15.88 -10.37 -1.89
CA VAL A 51 17.24 -10.92 -1.78
C VAL A 51 17.68 -11.01 -0.32
N LEU A 52 17.53 -9.94 0.46
CA LEU A 52 17.90 -9.93 1.87
C LEU A 52 17.04 -10.90 2.70
N GLY A 53 15.75 -11.02 2.38
CA GLY A 53 14.84 -11.95 3.04
C GLY A 53 15.21 -13.41 2.76
N HIS A 54 15.52 -13.76 1.51
CA HIS A 54 15.94 -15.10 1.10
C HIS A 54 17.29 -15.49 1.72
N ILE A 55 18.29 -14.61 1.67
CA ILE A 55 19.63 -14.88 2.25
C ILE A 55 19.56 -14.92 3.79
N GLY A 56 18.61 -14.20 4.38
CA GLY A 56 18.42 -14.15 5.84
C GLY A 56 19.47 -13.33 6.59
N LYS A 57 20.31 -12.57 5.90
CA LYS A 57 21.39 -11.75 6.47
C LYS A 57 21.27 -10.28 6.05
N GLY A 58 21.65 -9.36 6.91
CA GLY A 58 21.71 -7.93 6.59
C GLY A 58 20.36 -7.20 6.56
N GLY A 59 19.23 -7.91 6.55
CA GLY A 59 17.92 -7.30 6.40
C GLY A 59 17.52 -6.39 7.57
N ALA A 60 17.85 -6.78 8.80
CA ALA A 60 17.59 -5.93 9.95
C ALA A 60 18.33 -4.58 9.85
N VAL A 61 19.56 -4.59 9.36
CA VAL A 61 20.36 -3.36 9.14
C VAL A 61 19.71 -2.51 8.05
N ALA A 62 19.32 -3.12 6.91
CA ALA A 62 18.68 -2.41 5.81
C ALA A 62 17.32 -1.81 6.25
N VAL A 63 16.52 -2.53 7.03
CA VAL A 63 15.26 -2.05 7.59
C VAL A 63 15.50 -0.89 8.57
N ASN A 64 16.49 -0.99 9.45
CA ASN A 64 16.80 0.06 10.42
C ASN A 64 17.29 1.34 9.73
N ILE A 65 18.18 1.22 8.74
CA ILE A 65 18.64 2.38 7.94
C ILE A 65 17.46 3.01 7.20
N SER A 66 16.62 2.19 6.58
CA SER A 66 15.43 2.65 5.86
C SER A 66 14.45 3.38 6.80
N ASN A 67 14.23 2.85 8.00
CA ASN A 67 13.35 3.49 8.98
C ASN A 67 13.96 4.76 9.58
N ALA A 68 15.27 4.83 9.77
CA ALA A 68 15.95 6.06 10.17
C ALA A 68 15.75 7.18 9.12
N GLY A 69 15.70 6.83 7.83
CA GLY A 69 15.38 7.77 6.76
C GLY A 69 14.01 8.45 6.90
N ARG A 70 13.04 7.82 7.59
CA ARG A 70 11.73 8.42 7.87
C ARG A 70 11.79 9.58 8.88
N ALA A 71 12.86 9.67 9.69
CA ALA A 71 13.04 10.79 10.60
C ALA A 71 13.37 12.09 9.85
N VAL A 72 13.83 12.00 8.60
CA VAL A 72 14.13 13.18 7.77
C VAL A 72 12.81 13.76 7.24
N PRO A 73 12.54 15.06 7.49
CA PRO A 73 11.31 15.68 7.00
C PRO A 73 11.26 15.67 5.47
N THR A 74 10.26 14.98 4.89
CA THR A 74 10.12 14.85 3.43
C THR A 74 10.06 16.19 2.71
N PHE A 75 9.41 17.19 3.32
CA PHE A 75 9.36 18.53 2.77
C PHE A 75 10.74 19.19 2.72
N ALA A 76 11.58 19.00 3.74
CA ALA A 76 12.95 19.53 3.74
C ALA A 76 13.78 18.90 2.63
N VAL A 77 13.68 17.57 2.44
CA VAL A 77 14.35 16.87 1.33
C VAL A 77 13.89 17.42 -0.01
N LEU A 78 12.58 17.60 -0.21
CA LEU A 78 12.00 18.16 -1.42
C LEU A 78 12.57 19.56 -1.72
N VAL A 79 12.61 20.46 -0.72
CA VAL A 79 13.14 21.82 -0.88
C VAL A 79 14.63 21.79 -1.23
N LEU A 80 15.43 20.96 -0.56
CA LEU A 80 16.85 20.81 -0.86
C LEU A 80 17.09 20.31 -2.28
N LEU A 81 16.30 19.34 -2.76
CA LEU A 81 16.39 18.84 -4.13
C LEU A 81 15.98 19.88 -5.16
N LEU A 82 14.98 20.71 -4.85
CA LEU A 82 14.57 21.82 -5.71
C LEU A 82 15.65 22.92 -5.81
N LEU A 83 16.39 23.17 -4.73
CA LEU A 83 17.49 24.12 -4.71
C LEU A 83 18.78 23.55 -5.31
N SER A 84 18.86 22.25 -5.55
CA SER A 84 19.97 21.58 -6.22
C SER A 84 19.88 21.71 -7.75
N PRO A 85 20.91 21.31 -8.52
CA PRO A 85 20.83 21.26 -9.98
C PRO A 85 19.66 20.41 -10.51
N LEU A 86 19.15 19.46 -9.71
CA LEU A 86 17.98 18.64 -10.05
C LEU A 86 16.70 19.49 -10.18
N GLY A 87 16.64 20.64 -9.51
CA GLY A 87 15.48 21.55 -9.54
C GLY A 87 15.13 22.09 -10.93
N THR A 88 16.07 22.05 -11.88
CA THR A 88 15.84 22.46 -13.28
C THR A 88 15.21 21.36 -14.14
N HIS A 89 15.01 20.16 -13.61
CA HIS A 89 14.57 18.97 -14.34
C HIS A 89 13.10 18.60 -14.08
N GLY A 90 12.18 19.56 -14.09
CA GLY A 90 10.73 19.32 -13.97
C GLY A 90 10.34 18.64 -12.67
N ASP A 91 9.63 17.48 -12.74
CA ASP A 91 9.09 16.78 -11.56
C ASP A 91 10.13 15.91 -10.83
N TRP A 92 11.37 15.79 -11.32
CA TRP A 92 12.37 14.90 -10.72
C TRP A 92 12.67 15.15 -9.24
N PRO A 93 12.79 16.39 -8.75
CA PRO A 93 12.98 16.64 -7.32
C PRO A 93 11.86 16.02 -6.47
N THR A 94 10.62 16.18 -6.93
CA THR A 94 9.43 15.62 -6.29
C THR A 94 9.45 14.09 -6.31
N ILE A 95 9.73 13.51 -7.48
CA ILE A 95 9.78 12.05 -7.64
C ILE A 95 10.85 11.45 -6.73
N VAL A 96 12.07 12.01 -6.70
CA VAL A 96 13.17 11.51 -5.87
C VAL A 96 12.81 11.60 -4.38
N ALA A 97 12.26 12.74 -3.92
CA ALA A 97 11.85 12.91 -2.54
C ALA A 97 10.79 11.88 -2.11
N LEU A 98 9.76 11.68 -2.94
CA LEU A 98 8.68 10.75 -2.67
C LEU A 98 9.13 9.29 -2.75
N VAL A 99 10.03 8.94 -3.69
CA VAL A 99 10.63 7.60 -3.79
C VAL A 99 11.41 7.26 -2.53
N LEU A 100 12.27 8.16 -2.05
CA LEU A 100 13.02 7.96 -0.80
C LEU A 100 12.09 7.69 0.39
N PHE A 101 10.94 8.35 0.42
CA PHE A 101 9.96 8.20 1.48
C PHE A 101 9.10 6.94 1.34
N ALA A 102 8.88 6.43 0.13
CA ALA A 102 8.11 5.22 -0.15
C ALA A 102 8.91 3.92 0.05
N ILE A 103 10.24 3.95 -0.06
CA ILE A 103 11.11 2.77 0.11
C ILE A 103 10.95 2.09 1.47
N PRO A 104 10.94 2.80 2.63
CA PRO A 104 10.85 2.16 3.95
C PRO A 104 9.68 1.21 4.15
N PRO A 105 8.42 1.58 3.88
CA PRO A 105 7.30 0.66 4.05
C PRO A 105 7.37 -0.55 3.10
N LEU A 106 7.83 -0.35 1.87
CA LEU A 106 8.01 -1.42 0.89
C LEU A 106 9.07 -2.42 1.35
N LEU A 107 10.25 -1.92 1.68
CA LEU A 107 11.39 -2.74 2.08
C LEU A 107 11.10 -3.51 3.36
N THR A 108 10.53 -2.85 4.37
CA THR A 108 10.24 -3.48 5.67
C THR A 108 9.22 -4.59 5.52
N ASN A 109 8.06 -4.31 4.89
CA ASN A 109 6.99 -5.31 4.78
C ASN A 109 7.39 -6.47 3.85
N ALA A 110 8.08 -6.19 2.75
CA ALA A 110 8.53 -7.25 1.85
C ALA A 110 9.62 -8.13 2.50
N TYR A 111 10.57 -7.53 3.21
CA TYR A 111 11.59 -8.27 3.98
C TYR A 111 10.95 -9.16 5.04
N VAL A 112 10.05 -8.61 5.86
CA VAL A 112 9.33 -9.36 6.89
C VAL A 112 8.52 -10.48 6.26
N GLY A 113 7.81 -10.22 5.15
CA GLY A 113 7.05 -11.23 4.44
C GLY A 113 7.90 -12.41 3.97
N MET A 114 9.09 -12.15 3.46
CA MET A 114 10.03 -13.19 3.06
C MET A 114 10.59 -13.97 4.27
N ARG A 115 10.77 -13.30 5.41
CA ARG A 115 11.31 -13.92 6.64
C ARG A 115 10.28 -14.73 7.42
N GLU A 116 9.02 -14.34 7.35
CA GLU A 116 7.89 -15.02 7.99
C GLU A 116 7.30 -16.15 7.14
N ALA A 117 7.84 -16.38 5.92
CA ALA A 117 7.49 -17.55 5.14
C ALA A 117 7.74 -18.83 5.97
N ASP A 118 6.74 -19.72 5.98
CA ASP A 118 6.76 -20.96 6.77
C ASP A 118 8.06 -21.75 6.52
N ARG A 119 8.88 -21.87 7.56
CA ARG A 119 10.21 -22.48 7.48
C ARG A 119 10.15 -23.97 7.19
N GLU A 120 9.14 -24.67 7.68
CA GLU A 120 8.99 -26.11 7.41
C GLU A 120 8.71 -26.34 5.91
N VAL A 121 7.85 -25.50 5.31
CA VAL A 121 7.56 -25.54 3.87
C VAL A 121 8.81 -25.21 3.04
N VAL A 122 9.58 -24.21 3.45
CA VAL A 122 10.81 -23.79 2.77
C VAL A 122 11.87 -24.90 2.86
N GLU A 123 12.06 -25.53 4.03
CA GLU A 123 13.02 -26.63 4.22
C GLU A 123 12.60 -27.89 3.48
N ALA A 124 11.32 -28.26 3.49
CA ALA A 124 10.80 -29.39 2.72
C ALA A 124 11.03 -29.19 1.21
N ALA A 125 10.76 -27.98 0.69
CA ALA A 125 11.00 -27.65 -0.72
C ALA A 125 12.49 -27.74 -1.07
N ARG A 126 13.37 -27.31 -0.18
CA ARG A 126 14.82 -27.43 -0.34
C ARG A 126 15.26 -28.90 -0.32
N GLY A 127 14.70 -29.72 0.59
CA GLY A 127 14.93 -31.14 0.67
C GLY A 127 14.52 -31.91 -0.60
N MET A 128 13.48 -31.41 -1.31
CA MET A 128 13.07 -31.93 -2.61
C MET A 128 13.99 -31.52 -3.79
N GLY A 129 15.08 -30.79 -3.53
CA GLY A 129 16.06 -30.40 -4.55
C GLY A 129 15.71 -29.11 -5.30
N MET A 130 14.81 -28.25 -4.80
CA MET A 130 14.54 -26.95 -5.42
C MET A 130 15.78 -26.04 -5.33
N THR A 131 16.13 -25.41 -6.45
CA THR A 131 17.19 -24.37 -6.48
C THR A 131 16.73 -23.10 -5.75
N GLY A 132 17.67 -22.26 -5.31
CA GLY A 132 17.35 -21.01 -4.61
C GLY A 132 16.37 -20.13 -5.39
N GLY A 133 16.56 -19.96 -6.69
CA GLY A 133 15.63 -19.18 -7.54
C GLY A 133 14.23 -19.82 -7.64
N GLN A 134 14.14 -21.16 -7.69
CA GLN A 134 12.85 -21.86 -7.66
C GLN A 134 12.17 -21.71 -6.30
N LEU A 135 12.94 -21.77 -5.22
CA LEU A 135 12.45 -21.58 -3.86
C LEU A 135 11.85 -20.18 -3.67
N VAL A 136 12.59 -19.14 -4.10
CA VAL A 136 12.08 -17.76 -4.07
C VAL A 136 10.80 -17.64 -4.88
N ALA A 137 10.81 -18.04 -6.15
CA ALA A 137 9.70 -17.75 -7.06
C ALA A 137 8.44 -18.59 -6.77
N ARG A 138 8.60 -19.86 -6.33
CA ARG A 138 7.48 -20.81 -6.19
C ARG A 138 7.00 -21.02 -4.75
N VAL A 139 7.80 -20.63 -3.77
CA VAL A 139 7.49 -20.87 -2.35
C VAL A 139 7.49 -19.57 -1.57
N GLU A 140 8.64 -18.88 -1.47
CA GLU A 140 8.78 -17.73 -0.59
C GLU A 140 7.94 -16.52 -1.05
N LEU A 141 8.01 -16.13 -2.33
CA LEU A 141 7.23 -15.01 -2.87
C LEU A 141 5.70 -15.20 -2.76
N PRO A 142 5.12 -16.37 -3.13
CA PRO A 142 3.70 -16.61 -2.92
C PRO A 142 3.27 -16.54 -1.43
N LEU A 143 4.10 -17.02 -0.52
CA LEU A 143 3.85 -16.94 0.91
C LEU A 143 3.98 -15.52 1.45
N ALA A 144 4.98 -14.76 0.98
CA ALA A 144 5.25 -13.37 1.35
C ALA A 144 4.27 -12.37 0.70
N PHE A 145 3.56 -12.77 -0.35
CA PHE A 145 2.72 -11.88 -1.18
C PHE A 145 1.78 -10.96 -0.38
N PRO A 146 1.05 -11.40 0.67
CA PRO A 146 0.17 -10.50 1.41
C PRO A 146 0.92 -9.38 2.14
N LEU A 147 2.09 -9.69 2.72
CA LEU A 147 2.89 -8.68 3.41
C LEU A 147 3.58 -7.73 2.42
N ILE A 148 4.02 -8.24 1.26
CA ILE A 148 4.50 -7.39 0.16
C ILE A 148 3.40 -6.42 -0.27
N MET A 149 2.18 -6.89 -0.48
CA MET A 149 1.05 -6.03 -0.86
C MET A 149 0.67 -5.04 0.24
N THR A 150 0.79 -5.41 1.51
CA THR A 150 0.63 -4.46 2.63
C THR A 150 1.66 -3.33 2.55
N GLY A 151 2.91 -3.65 2.20
CA GLY A 151 3.96 -2.66 1.97
C GLY A 151 3.64 -1.73 0.80
N VAL A 152 3.16 -2.28 -0.32
CA VAL A 152 2.77 -1.52 -1.52
C VAL A 152 1.61 -0.56 -1.20
N ARG A 153 0.57 -1.03 -0.50
CA ARG A 153 -0.58 -0.23 -0.09
C ARG A 153 -0.16 0.91 0.86
N SER A 154 0.63 0.59 1.88
CA SER A 154 1.14 1.60 2.82
C SER A 154 1.96 2.67 2.11
N ALA A 155 2.84 2.28 1.19
CA ALA A 155 3.64 3.21 0.40
C ALA A 155 2.76 4.06 -0.53
N ALA A 156 1.76 3.47 -1.19
CA ALA A 156 0.87 4.18 -2.11
C ALA A 156 0.06 5.27 -1.40
N VAL A 157 -0.61 4.93 -0.28
CA VAL A 157 -1.37 5.91 0.53
C VAL A 157 -0.46 7.02 1.04
N GLN A 158 0.75 6.67 1.50
CA GLN A 158 1.73 7.63 1.97
C GLN A 158 2.22 8.56 0.85
N VAL A 159 2.46 8.04 -0.35
CA VAL A 159 2.83 8.85 -1.53
C VAL A 159 1.71 9.78 -1.92
N VAL A 160 0.45 9.30 -2.01
CA VAL A 160 -0.71 10.15 -2.29
C VAL A 160 -0.82 11.29 -1.29
N ALA A 161 -0.71 11.02 0.00
CA ALA A 161 -0.81 12.05 1.01
C ALA A 161 0.35 13.08 0.93
N THR A 162 1.59 12.62 0.76
CA THR A 162 2.79 13.48 0.74
C THR A 162 3.00 14.20 -0.59
N ALA A 163 2.48 13.69 -1.70
CA ALA A 163 2.53 14.38 -2.99
C ALA A 163 1.80 15.74 -2.98
N THR A 164 0.87 15.97 -2.02
CA THR A 164 0.26 17.29 -1.82
C THR A 164 1.29 18.35 -1.44
N LEU A 165 2.35 17.97 -0.73
CA LEU A 165 3.42 18.89 -0.31
C LEU A 165 4.25 19.39 -1.49
N ALA A 166 4.28 18.66 -2.61
CA ALA A 166 4.96 19.08 -3.83
C ALA A 166 4.38 20.38 -4.42
N ALA A 167 3.11 20.66 -4.15
CA ALA A 167 2.45 21.88 -4.61
C ALA A 167 2.95 23.16 -3.91
N LEU A 168 3.54 23.06 -2.70
CA LEU A 168 4.04 24.22 -1.95
C LEU A 168 5.17 24.94 -2.69
N PRO A 169 6.23 24.27 -3.16
CA PRO A 169 7.29 24.89 -3.91
C PRO A 169 7.00 25.03 -5.41
N GLY A 170 5.77 24.83 -5.86
CA GLY A 170 5.37 25.06 -7.25
C GLY A 170 5.08 23.81 -8.07
N GLY A 171 5.17 22.61 -7.52
CA GLY A 171 4.83 21.35 -8.18
C GLY A 171 3.35 21.22 -8.53
N GLY A 172 3.00 20.15 -9.25
CA GLY A 172 1.64 19.83 -9.68
C GLY A 172 0.80 19.07 -8.68
N GLY A 173 -0.33 18.52 -9.17
CA GLY A 173 -1.21 17.64 -8.43
C GLY A 173 -2.32 18.35 -7.63
N LEU A 174 -3.14 17.55 -6.95
CA LEU A 174 -4.31 18.06 -6.18
C LEU A 174 -3.92 19.04 -5.05
N GLY A 175 -2.68 18.95 -4.55
CA GLY A 175 -2.16 19.91 -3.57
C GLY A 175 -2.20 21.36 -4.06
N ARG A 176 -2.19 21.61 -5.39
CA ARG A 176 -2.34 22.96 -5.97
C ARG A 176 -3.68 23.59 -5.65
N ILE A 177 -4.75 22.80 -5.56
CA ILE A 177 -6.08 23.31 -5.18
C ILE A 177 -6.03 23.83 -3.74
N ILE A 178 -5.39 23.07 -2.83
CA ILE A 178 -5.22 23.45 -1.43
C ILE A 178 -4.37 24.72 -1.32
N THR A 179 -3.21 24.74 -1.97
CA THR A 179 -2.29 25.90 -1.89
C THR A 179 -2.88 27.15 -2.56
N ALA A 180 -3.68 27.00 -3.62
CA ALA A 180 -4.40 28.12 -4.24
C ALA A 180 -5.43 28.71 -3.28
N GLY A 181 -6.22 27.85 -2.59
CA GLY A 181 -7.18 28.32 -1.58
C GLY A 181 -6.50 29.06 -0.41
N PHE A 182 -5.35 28.59 0.06
CA PHE A 182 -4.57 29.30 1.08
C PHE A 182 -4.11 30.69 0.64
N ARG A 183 -3.70 30.86 -0.62
CA ARG A 183 -3.22 32.15 -1.14
C ARG A 183 -4.30 33.23 -1.19
N VAL A 184 -5.56 32.82 -1.41
CA VAL A 184 -6.71 33.75 -1.51
C VAL A 184 -7.60 33.69 -0.28
N THR A 185 -7.18 32.97 0.77
CA THR A 185 -7.90 32.78 2.03
C THR A 185 -9.31 32.17 1.82
N ASP A 186 -9.47 31.36 0.77
CA ASP A 186 -10.69 30.59 0.47
C ASP A 186 -10.65 29.25 1.20
N THR A 187 -11.26 29.22 2.40
CA THR A 187 -11.33 28.02 3.23
C THR A 187 -12.15 26.91 2.58
N ALA A 188 -13.18 27.26 1.79
CA ALA A 188 -13.99 26.27 1.08
C ALA A 188 -13.17 25.51 0.05
N GLN A 189 -12.35 26.21 -0.74
CA GLN A 189 -11.43 25.60 -1.70
C GLN A 189 -10.38 24.72 -1.03
N VAL A 190 -9.83 25.16 0.11
CA VAL A 190 -8.86 24.36 0.89
C VAL A 190 -9.47 23.04 1.34
N VAL A 191 -10.68 23.10 1.94
CA VAL A 191 -11.39 21.89 2.40
C VAL A 191 -11.77 20.99 1.23
N ALA A 192 -12.26 21.56 0.12
CA ALA A 192 -12.57 20.81 -1.09
C ALA A 192 -11.34 20.07 -1.63
N GLY A 193 -10.19 20.74 -1.70
CA GLY A 193 -8.93 20.13 -2.10
C GLY A 193 -8.49 18.98 -1.17
N ALA A 194 -8.63 19.16 0.15
CA ALA A 194 -8.33 18.12 1.13
C ALA A 194 -9.24 16.90 0.98
N VAL A 195 -10.54 17.10 0.74
CA VAL A 195 -11.52 16.04 0.47
C VAL A 195 -11.16 15.28 -0.80
N LEU A 196 -10.77 15.96 -1.87
CA LEU A 196 -10.34 15.31 -3.12
C LEU A 196 -9.09 14.43 -2.92
N VAL A 197 -8.11 14.89 -2.15
CA VAL A 197 -6.92 14.09 -1.82
C VAL A 197 -7.29 12.87 -0.98
N ALA A 198 -8.15 13.04 0.03
CA ALA A 198 -8.61 11.93 0.86
C ALA A 198 -9.40 10.91 0.03
N ALA A 199 -10.29 11.36 -0.86
CA ALA A 199 -11.03 10.49 -1.76
C ALA A 199 -10.09 9.71 -2.71
N LEU A 200 -9.06 10.38 -3.24
CA LEU A 200 -8.05 9.72 -4.05
C LEU A 200 -7.28 8.66 -3.26
N ALA A 201 -6.85 8.97 -2.04
CA ALA A 201 -6.12 8.02 -1.17
C ALA A 201 -6.97 6.77 -0.88
N LEU A 202 -8.24 6.95 -0.53
CA LEU A 202 -9.19 5.86 -0.29
C LEU A 202 -9.45 5.05 -1.57
N THR A 203 -9.54 5.70 -2.72
CA THR A 203 -9.73 5.05 -4.02
C THR A 203 -8.51 4.19 -4.37
N VAL A 204 -7.31 4.73 -4.25
CA VAL A 204 -6.05 4.00 -4.49
C VAL A 204 -5.93 2.82 -3.54
N GLU A 205 -6.22 3.01 -2.24
CA GLU A 205 -6.23 1.93 -1.26
C GLU A 205 -7.23 0.83 -1.65
N GLY A 206 -8.46 1.19 -1.97
CA GLY A 206 -9.51 0.25 -2.39
C GLY A 206 -9.13 -0.54 -3.65
N VAL A 207 -8.55 0.13 -4.65
CA VAL A 207 -8.06 -0.52 -5.88
C VAL A 207 -6.95 -1.51 -5.57
N LEU A 208 -5.99 -1.15 -4.71
CA LEU A 208 -4.88 -2.03 -4.33
C LEU A 208 -5.35 -3.21 -3.47
N VAL A 209 -6.36 -3.02 -2.60
CA VAL A 209 -7.02 -4.11 -1.86
C VAL A 209 -7.69 -5.08 -2.83
N ALA A 210 -8.44 -4.57 -3.80
CA ALA A 210 -9.09 -5.39 -4.81
C ALA A 210 -8.05 -6.15 -5.66
N LEU A 211 -6.98 -5.48 -6.06
CA LEU A 211 -5.87 -6.08 -6.80
C LEU A 211 -5.18 -7.19 -5.99
N GLN A 212 -4.90 -6.94 -4.71
CA GLN A 212 -4.37 -7.96 -3.80
C GLN A 212 -5.29 -9.18 -3.75
N TRP A 213 -6.59 -8.96 -3.59
CA TRP A 213 -7.58 -10.03 -3.52
C TRP A 213 -7.67 -10.86 -4.81
N LEU A 214 -7.50 -10.23 -5.98
CA LEU A 214 -7.50 -10.90 -7.28
C LEU A 214 -6.21 -11.68 -7.54
N LEU A 215 -5.07 -11.14 -7.11
CA LEU A 215 -3.74 -11.67 -7.41
C LEU A 215 -3.20 -12.62 -6.34
N ASP A 216 -3.84 -12.76 -5.15
CA ASP A 216 -3.34 -13.64 -4.07
C ASP A 216 -3.32 -15.11 -4.49
N PRO A 217 -2.13 -15.71 -4.72
CA PRO A 217 -1.99 -17.06 -5.24
C PRO A 217 -2.40 -18.13 -4.21
N MET A 218 -2.39 -17.78 -2.92
CA MET A 218 -2.67 -18.71 -1.80
C MET A 218 -4.07 -18.54 -1.18
N ARG A 219 -4.87 -17.63 -1.71
CA ARG A 219 -6.19 -17.27 -1.15
C ARG A 219 -7.09 -18.47 -0.88
N ARG A 220 -7.22 -19.39 -1.83
CA ARG A 220 -8.08 -20.58 -1.69
C ARG A 220 -7.61 -21.52 -0.57
N ARG A 221 -6.30 -21.62 -0.36
CA ARG A 221 -5.71 -22.45 0.70
C ARG A 221 -5.93 -21.81 2.07
N ARG A 222 -5.72 -20.50 2.23
CA ARG A 222 -5.91 -19.78 3.49
C ARG A 222 -7.36 -19.81 3.97
N VAL A 223 -8.34 -19.65 3.07
CA VAL A 223 -9.77 -19.76 3.43
C VAL A 223 -10.10 -21.16 3.92
N ARG A 224 -9.53 -22.21 3.31
CA ARG A 224 -9.74 -23.60 3.75
C ARG A 224 -9.09 -23.90 5.11
N SER A 225 -7.88 -23.40 5.36
CA SER A 225 -7.19 -23.59 6.64
C SER A 225 -7.94 -22.88 7.77
N ALA A 226 -8.35 -21.63 7.59
CA ALA A 226 -9.14 -20.90 8.59
C ALA A 226 -10.49 -21.58 8.87
N ALA A 227 -11.16 -22.14 7.86
CA ALA A 227 -12.40 -22.89 8.05
C ALA A 227 -12.18 -24.24 8.77
N ALA A 228 -11.01 -24.86 8.57
CA ALA A 228 -10.66 -26.10 9.29
C ALA A 228 -10.34 -25.85 10.76
N GLU A 229 -9.65 -24.75 11.07
CA GLU A 229 -9.30 -24.35 12.44
C GLU A 229 -10.52 -23.92 13.26
N GLN A 230 -11.55 -23.38 12.62
CA GLN A 230 -12.84 -23.02 13.26
C GLN A 230 -13.77 -24.23 13.46
N ARG A 231 -13.40 -25.43 13.00
CA ARG A 231 -14.21 -26.62 13.16
C ARG A 231 -14.03 -27.14 14.59
N PRO A 232 -15.12 -27.26 15.39
CA PRO A 232 -15.00 -27.81 16.75
C PRO A 232 -14.32 -29.17 16.70
N PRO A 233 -13.50 -29.52 17.73
CA PRO A 233 -12.93 -30.85 17.84
C PRO A 233 -14.01 -31.91 17.71
N ALA A 234 -13.73 -33.00 16.99
CA ALA A 234 -14.70 -34.08 16.75
C ALA A 234 -15.26 -34.68 18.04
N ASP A 235 -14.57 -34.52 19.16
CA ASP A 235 -14.99 -34.94 20.51
C ASP A 235 -16.12 -34.09 21.11
N GLN A 236 -16.40 -32.90 20.56
CA GLN A 236 -17.50 -32.02 20.99
C GLN A 236 -18.72 -32.08 20.04
N ALA A 237 -18.72 -32.98 19.07
CA ALA A 237 -19.90 -33.22 18.24
C ALA A 237 -21.04 -33.78 19.08
N PRO A 238 -22.26 -33.24 18.99
CA PRO A 238 -23.41 -33.80 19.73
C PRO A 238 -23.53 -35.29 19.40
N LYS A 239 -23.43 -36.17 20.42
CA LYS A 239 -23.71 -37.60 20.24
C LYS A 239 -25.11 -37.72 19.68
N ALA A 240 -25.24 -38.35 18.50
CA ALA A 240 -26.54 -38.65 17.94
C ALA A 240 -27.41 -39.38 19.01
N PRO A 241 -28.68 -39.00 19.17
CA PRO A 241 -29.55 -39.67 20.13
C PRO A 241 -29.62 -41.16 19.79
N ALA A 242 -29.30 -42.01 20.78
CA ALA A 242 -29.38 -43.44 20.63
C ALA A 242 -30.84 -43.82 20.29
N LEU A 243 -31.05 -44.34 19.10
CA LEU A 243 -32.34 -44.92 18.73
C LEU A 243 -32.58 -46.12 19.63
N THR A 244 -33.27 -45.90 20.76
CA THR A 244 -33.82 -46.96 21.62
C THR A 244 -34.87 -47.72 20.82
N GLY A 245 -34.46 -48.86 20.29
CA GLY A 245 -35.37 -49.81 19.61
C GLY A 245 -36.40 -50.34 20.60
N ALA A 246 -37.62 -49.90 20.46
CA ALA A 246 -38.77 -50.56 21.09
C ALA A 246 -39.07 -51.85 20.33
N ALA A 247 -38.45 -52.95 20.77
CA ALA A 247 -38.88 -54.28 20.36
C ALA A 247 -40.10 -54.65 21.18
N GLY A 248 -41.31 -54.34 20.68
CA GLY A 248 -42.54 -54.91 21.19
C GLY A 248 -42.67 -56.35 20.66
N ARG A 249 -42.63 -57.34 21.55
CA ARG A 249 -43.07 -58.69 21.27
C ARG A 249 -44.61 -58.77 21.43
N PRO A 250 -45.33 -59.40 20.50
CA PRO A 250 -46.70 -59.86 20.75
C PRO A 250 -46.64 -61.26 21.34
N SER A 251 -47.41 -61.50 22.34
CA SER A 251 -47.91 -62.81 22.79
C SER A 251 -49.31 -62.98 22.32
#